data_8ebcea64243c274821f6edf6d18ae799
#
_entry.id   8ebcea64243c274821f6edf6d18ae799
#
_cell.length_a   1.000
_cell.length_b   1.000
_cell.length_c   1.000
_cell.angle_alpha   90.00
_cell.angle_beta   90.00
_cell.angle_gamma   90.00
#
_symmetry.space_group_name_H-M   'P 1'
#
loop_
_entity.id
_entity.type
_entity.pdbx_description
1 polymer ?
#
loop_
_entity_poly.entity_id
_entity_poly.type
_entity_poly.pdbx_seq_one_letter_code
_entity_poly.pdbx_strand_id
1 'polypeptide(L)'
;STAQLLELARDARVEALANARDFAPLPEAAQSLEHAARGLRIECGQVAGRTPAALLLKSSAFTAALDHVRQHLRVLVEPLESQAERAAGLDNCAQRGREIAQRLARWHEGDASEMVRWVEVFTQSAALNATPLSVASIFRRQVQADARAWIFTSATLAVGNDFSHFCARMGLEEAQTASWESPFDFDRQALIYLPRDMPDPNSPQHTAAVVRCALPVIRAAGGRAFLLFTSLRAMREARDLVRDAFSREGLEFPLLAQGDGTRSDLLDRFPSLGNAVLVGSHSFWEGVDVRGDALSVVV
;
A
#
# COMPACT_ATOMS: atom_id res chain seq x y z
N SER A 1 11.26 -0.29 -12.95
CA SER A 1 10.32 0.25 -13.94
C SER A 1 11.04 0.77 -15.17
N THR A 2 10.33 0.87 -16.30
CA THR A 2 10.89 1.47 -17.53
C THR A 2 11.26 2.94 -17.32
N ALA A 3 10.55 3.67 -16.47
CA ALA A 3 10.89 5.05 -16.12
C ALA A 3 12.27 5.16 -15.45
N GLN A 4 12.61 4.26 -14.53
CA GLN A 4 13.95 4.23 -13.88
C GLN A 4 15.08 3.93 -14.89
N LEU A 5 14.81 3.08 -15.88
CA LEU A 5 15.78 2.80 -16.95
C LEU A 5 16.02 4.03 -17.84
N LEU A 6 14.96 4.74 -18.21
CA LEU A 6 15.04 5.97 -18.99
C LEU A 6 15.76 7.08 -18.21
N GLU A 7 15.48 7.20 -16.92
CA GLU A 7 16.15 8.17 -16.05
C GLU A 7 17.65 7.85 -15.93
N LEU A 8 18.00 6.57 -15.68
CA LEU A 8 19.39 6.14 -15.63
C LEU A 8 20.13 6.43 -16.96
N ALA A 9 19.52 6.12 -18.10
CA ALA A 9 20.10 6.38 -19.41
C ALA A 9 20.33 7.88 -19.65
N ARG A 10 19.36 8.71 -19.27
CA ARG A 10 19.48 10.17 -19.37
C ARG A 10 20.60 10.71 -18.49
N ASP A 11 20.63 10.30 -17.21
CA ASP A 11 21.60 10.78 -16.24
C ASP A 11 23.02 10.33 -16.63
N ALA A 12 23.19 9.06 -17.06
CA ALA A 12 24.47 8.54 -17.56
C ALA A 12 24.98 9.34 -18.76
N ARG A 13 24.11 9.75 -19.68
CA ARG A 13 24.48 10.58 -20.82
C ARG A 13 24.91 11.99 -20.41
N VAL A 14 24.19 12.60 -19.46
CA VAL A 14 24.53 13.92 -18.92
C VAL A 14 25.90 13.88 -18.23
N GLU A 15 26.13 12.88 -17.37
CA GLU A 15 27.38 12.70 -16.66
C GLU A 15 28.55 12.37 -17.63
N ALA A 16 28.31 11.56 -18.65
CA ALA A 16 29.31 11.29 -19.68
C ALA A 16 29.75 12.57 -20.41
N LEU A 17 28.81 13.43 -20.79
CA LEU A 17 29.09 14.69 -21.47
C LEU A 17 29.81 15.69 -20.55
N ALA A 18 29.56 15.65 -19.25
CA ALA A 18 30.21 16.51 -18.27
C ALA A 18 31.64 16.05 -17.90
N ASN A 19 31.79 14.74 -17.64
CA ASN A 19 32.97 14.22 -16.92
C ASN A 19 33.76 13.12 -17.67
N ALA A 20 33.26 12.62 -18.82
CA ALA A 20 33.89 11.55 -19.60
C ALA A 20 33.73 11.74 -21.10
N ARG A 21 33.91 12.96 -21.62
CA ARG A 21 33.72 13.28 -23.06
C ARG A 21 34.67 12.52 -23.98
N ASP A 22 35.81 12.11 -23.48
CA ASP A 22 36.83 11.32 -24.16
C ASP A 22 36.46 9.84 -24.27
N PHE A 23 35.36 9.41 -23.63
CA PHE A 23 34.93 8.01 -23.58
C PHE A 23 33.60 7.80 -24.31
N ALA A 24 33.69 7.70 -25.64
CA ALA A 24 32.53 7.56 -26.55
C ALA A 24 31.59 6.38 -26.27
N PRO A 25 32.03 5.21 -25.74
CA PRO A 25 31.14 4.08 -25.50
C PRO A 25 29.98 4.38 -24.53
N LEU A 26 30.13 5.32 -23.61
CA LEU A 26 29.15 5.58 -22.57
C LEU A 26 27.86 6.23 -23.08
N PRO A 27 27.90 7.33 -23.89
CA PRO A 27 26.71 7.91 -24.49
C PRO A 27 25.96 6.93 -25.41
N GLU A 28 26.68 6.10 -26.17
CA GLU A 28 26.11 5.10 -27.07
C GLU A 28 25.38 4.00 -26.31
N ALA A 29 25.99 3.48 -25.22
CA ALA A 29 25.37 2.49 -24.35
C ALA A 29 24.11 3.04 -23.67
N ALA A 30 24.15 4.30 -23.20
CA ALA A 30 23.00 4.98 -22.61
C ALA A 30 21.84 5.14 -23.62
N GLN A 31 22.12 5.50 -24.88
CA GLN A 31 21.12 5.60 -25.93
C GLN A 31 20.51 4.22 -26.26
N SER A 32 21.34 3.18 -26.31
CA SER A 32 20.88 1.81 -26.56
C SER A 32 19.95 1.31 -25.45
N LEU A 33 20.24 1.60 -24.18
CA LEU A 33 19.36 1.28 -23.05
C LEU A 33 18.04 2.07 -23.14
N GLU A 34 18.07 3.34 -23.53
CA GLU A 34 16.87 4.15 -23.74
C GLU A 34 15.93 3.50 -24.77
N HIS A 35 16.45 3.08 -25.92
CA HIS A 35 15.67 2.38 -26.95
C HIS A 35 15.11 1.05 -26.45
N ALA A 36 15.92 0.24 -25.79
CA ALA A 36 15.48 -1.02 -25.22
C ALA A 36 14.36 -0.84 -24.17
N ALA A 37 14.48 0.17 -23.31
CA ALA A 37 13.46 0.47 -22.28
C ALA A 37 12.12 0.92 -22.91
N ARG A 38 12.17 1.71 -23.99
CA ARG A 38 10.97 2.09 -24.76
C ARG A 38 10.35 0.89 -25.46
N GLY A 39 11.17 0.02 -26.05
CA GLY A 39 10.72 -1.24 -26.67
C GLY A 39 9.99 -2.13 -25.66
N LEU A 40 10.58 -2.34 -24.49
CA LEU A 40 9.92 -3.11 -23.42
C LEU A 40 8.59 -2.49 -22.98
N ARG A 41 8.51 -1.15 -22.91
CA ARG A 41 7.24 -0.48 -22.56
C ARG A 41 6.14 -0.78 -23.58
N ILE A 42 6.46 -0.84 -24.86
CA ILE A 42 5.50 -1.16 -25.94
C ILE A 42 4.99 -2.58 -25.77
N GLU A 43 5.89 -3.55 -25.52
CA GLU A 43 5.56 -4.96 -25.39
C GLU A 43 4.79 -5.29 -24.09
N CYS A 44 4.78 -4.40 -23.09
CA CYS A 44 3.92 -4.54 -21.90
C CYS A 44 2.43 -4.31 -22.20
N GLY A 45 2.06 -3.81 -23.39
CA GLY A 45 0.70 -3.53 -23.79
C GLY A 45 0.31 -2.06 -23.69
N GLN A 46 -0.82 -1.69 -24.30
CA GLN A 46 -1.27 -0.30 -24.41
C GLN A 46 -2.31 0.09 -23.36
N VAL A 47 -3.00 -0.89 -22.78
CA VAL A 47 -4.06 -0.64 -21.80
C VAL A 47 -3.45 -0.55 -20.40
N ALA A 48 -3.73 0.54 -19.71
CA ALA A 48 -3.34 0.71 -18.31
C ALA A 48 -3.98 -0.37 -17.43
N GLY A 49 -3.20 -0.96 -16.54
CA GLY A 49 -3.69 -2.03 -15.67
C GLY A 49 -2.59 -2.99 -15.25
N ARG A 50 -3.00 -4.07 -14.58
CA ARG A 50 -2.11 -5.12 -14.06
C ARG A 50 -2.29 -6.41 -14.85
N THR A 51 -1.19 -6.96 -15.32
CA THR A 51 -1.15 -8.24 -16.03
C THR A 51 -0.21 -9.21 -15.31
N PRO A 52 -0.65 -10.45 -15.00
CA PRO A 52 0.25 -11.46 -14.45
C PRO A 52 1.44 -11.70 -15.35
N ALA A 53 2.65 -11.75 -14.77
CA ALA A 53 3.89 -11.94 -15.54
C ALA A 53 3.87 -13.25 -16.35
N ALA A 54 3.24 -14.30 -15.84
CA ALA A 54 3.11 -15.59 -16.52
C ALA A 54 2.39 -15.51 -17.88
N LEU A 55 1.53 -14.52 -18.09
CA LEU A 55 0.88 -14.29 -19.40
C LEU A 55 1.82 -13.59 -20.38
N LEU A 56 2.54 -12.57 -19.91
CA LEU A 56 3.48 -11.82 -20.76
C LEU A 56 4.71 -12.64 -21.12
N LEU A 57 5.19 -13.48 -20.21
CA LEU A 57 6.33 -14.37 -20.46
C LEU A 57 6.06 -15.46 -21.52
N LYS A 58 4.80 -15.68 -21.90
CA LYS A 58 4.43 -16.52 -23.07
C LYS A 58 4.63 -15.80 -24.39
N SER A 59 4.72 -14.48 -24.40
CA SER A 59 4.98 -13.68 -25.61
C SER A 59 6.48 -13.67 -25.92
N SER A 60 6.86 -14.16 -27.08
CA SER A 60 8.24 -14.08 -27.55
C SER A 60 8.73 -12.64 -27.77
N ALA A 61 7.84 -11.73 -28.14
CA ALA A 61 8.16 -10.32 -28.30
C ALA A 61 8.48 -9.66 -26.93
N PHE A 62 7.67 -9.94 -25.90
CA PHE A 62 7.93 -9.44 -24.55
C PHE A 62 9.24 -9.99 -23.98
N THR A 63 9.48 -11.30 -24.10
CA THR A 63 10.72 -11.93 -23.59
C THR A 63 11.96 -11.40 -24.32
N ALA A 64 11.90 -11.24 -25.64
CA ALA A 64 12.99 -10.63 -26.41
C ALA A 64 13.26 -9.17 -25.98
N ALA A 65 12.21 -8.37 -25.78
CA ALA A 65 12.36 -6.99 -25.32
C ALA A 65 12.94 -6.90 -23.90
N LEU A 66 12.55 -7.83 -23.02
CA LEU A 66 13.10 -7.92 -21.68
C LEU A 66 14.59 -8.30 -21.70
N ASP A 67 14.98 -9.26 -22.54
CA ASP A 67 16.38 -9.66 -22.69
C ASP A 67 17.23 -8.56 -23.32
N HIS A 68 16.70 -7.81 -24.26
CA HIS A 68 17.36 -6.59 -24.79
C HIS A 68 17.63 -5.58 -23.68
N VAL A 69 16.65 -5.30 -22.82
CA VAL A 69 16.88 -4.40 -21.67
C VAL A 69 17.98 -4.94 -20.76
N ARG A 70 17.96 -6.24 -20.42
CA ARG A 70 18.98 -6.87 -19.57
C ARG A 70 20.39 -6.75 -20.16
N GLN A 71 20.50 -7.00 -21.46
CA GLN A 71 21.75 -6.90 -22.19
C GLN A 71 22.28 -5.46 -22.23
N HIS A 72 21.45 -4.49 -22.65
CA HIS A 72 21.89 -3.11 -22.77
C HIS A 72 22.14 -2.44 -21.41
N LEU A 73 21.43 -2.86 -20.36
CA LEU A 73 21.73 -2.42 -19.01
C LEU A 73 23.12 -2.90 -18.54
N ARG A 74 23.49 -4.15 -18.85
CA ARG A 74 24.84 -4.67 -18.55
C ARG A 74 25.89 -3.91 -19.34
N VAL A 75 25.66 -3.68 -20.66
CA VAL A 75 26.57 -2.93 -21.54
C VAL A 75 26.74 -1.48 -21.07
N LEU A 76 25.76 -0.88 -20.38
CA LEU A 76 25.89 0.45 -19.78
C LEU A 76 26.62 0.43 -18.42
N VAL A 77 26.35 -0.57 -17.59
CA VAL A 77 26.94 -0.62 -16.24
C VAL A 77 28.46 -0.80 -16.28
N GLU A 78 28.98 -1.64 -17.15
CA GLU A 78 30.43 -1.89 -17.29
C GLU A 78 31.24 -0.63 -17.61
N PRO A 79 30.90 0.20 -18.62
CA PRO A 79 31.53 1.48 -18.86
C PRO A 79 31.37 2.48 -17.70
N LEU A 80 30.18 2.54 -17.07
CA LEU A 80 29.97 3.41 -15.91
C LEU A 80 30.92 3.07 -14.76
N GLU A 81 31.11 1.79 -14.48
CA GLU A 81 32.03 1.31 -13.45
C GLU A 81 33.48 1.66 -13.77
N SER A 82 33.89 1.51 -15.04
CA SER A 82 35.25 1.84 -15.47
C SER A 82 35.56 3.34 -15.37
N GLN A 83 34.54 4.20 -15.38
CA GLN A 83 34.67 5.64 -15.29
C GLN A 83 34.22 6.22 -13.93
N ALA A 84 33.83 5.40 -12.98
CA ALA A 84 33.22 5.81 -11.71
C ALA A 84 34.10 6.76 -10.89
N GLU A 85 35.42 6.54 -10.90
CA GLU A 85 36.39 7.35 -10.16
C GLU A 85 36.53 8.80 -10.68
N ARG A 86 36.07 9.08 -11.91
CA ARG A 86 36.18 10.43 -12.49
C ARG A 86 35.23 11.45 -11.87
N ALA A 87 34.03 11.00 -11.43
CA ALA A 87 33.06 11.89 -10.83
C ALA A 87 32.03 11.10 -10.00
N ALA A 88 31.57 11.70 -8.89
CA ALA A 88 30.54 11.13 -8.03
C ALA A 88 29.20 10.83 -8.77
N GLY A 89 28.88 11.61 -9.82
CA GLY A 89 27.69 11.36 -10.65
C GLY A 89 27.81 10.09 -11.48
N LEU A 90 28.98 9.75 -12.02
CA LEU A 90 29.26 8.52 -12.73
C LEU A 90 29.20 7.30 -11.79
N ASP A 91 29.77 7.39 -10.60
CA ASP A 91 29.69 6.34 -9.57
C ASP A 91 28.25 6.08 -9.14
N ASN A 92 27.48 7.13 -8.90
CA ASN A 92 26.04 7.01 -8.58
C ASN A 92 25.26 6.32 -9.71
N CYS A 93 25.51 6.67 -10.96
CA CYS A 93 24.90 6.00 -12.10
C CYS A 93 25.29 4.51 -12.18
N ALA A 94 26.57 4.18 -11.93
CA ALA A 94 27.04 2.80 -11.88
C ALA A 94 26.34 1.98 -10.77
N GLN A 95 26.25 2.54 -9.57
CA GLN A 95 25.57 1.91 -8.45
C GLN A 95 24.09 1.67 -8.73
N ARG A 96 23.37 2.69 -9.21
CA ARG A 96 21.95 2.57 -9.61
C ARG A 96 21.76 1.54 -10.71
N GLY A 97 22.65 1.50 -11.69
CA GLY A 97 22.63 0.53 -12.79
C GLY A 97 22.75 -0.91 -12.26
N ARG A 98 23.69 -1.17 -11.36
CA ARG A 98 23.87 -2.48 -10.70
C ARG A 98 22.61 -2.90 -9.91
N GLU A 99 22.06 -1.98 -9.14
CA GLU A 99 20.82 -2.27 -8.37
C GLU A 99 19.65 -2.63 -9.29
N ILE A 100 19.46 -1.88 -10.39
CA ILE A 100 18.40 -2.16 -11.36
C ILE A 100 18.65 -3.53 -12.02
N ALA A 101 19.89 -3.83 -12.41
CA ALA A 101 20.25 -5.10 -13.02
C ALA A 101 19.96 -6.29 -12.08
N GLN A 102 20.34 -6.19 -10.80
CA GLN A 102 20.05 -7.21 -9.79
C GLN A 102 18.56 -7.41 -9.54
N ARG A 103 17.77 -6.30 -9.48
CA ARG A 103 16.31 -6.38 -9.32
C ARG A 103 15.66 -7.03 -10.54
N LEU A 104 16.12 -6.70 -11.74
CA LEU A 104 15.61 -7.25 -12.98
C LEU A 104 15.94 -8.74 -13.12
N ALA A 105 17.15 -9.17 -12.75
CA ALA A 105 17.55 -10.56 -12.70
C ALA A 105 16.66 -11.36 -11.73
N ARG A 106 16.49 -10.88 -10.50
CA ARG A 106 15.60 -11.49 -9.51
C ARG A 106 14.15 -11.58 -9.97
N TRP A 107 13.66 -10.56 -10.69
CA TRP A 107 12.32 -10.60 -11.25
C TRP A 107 12.20 -11.65 -12.35
N HIS A 108 13.21 -11.79 -13.21
CA HIS A 108 13.22 -12.73 -14.33
C HIS A 108 13.35 -14.18 -13.84
N GLU A 109 14.29 -14.43 -12.93
CA GLU A 109 14.66 -15.76 -12.42
C GLU A 109 13.76 -16.25 -11.27
N GLY A 110 12.92 -15.38 -10.73
CA GLY A 110 12.10 -15.67 -9.56
C GLY A 110 11.17 -16.86 -9.77
N ASP A 111 11.11 -17.76 -8.78
CA ASP A 111 10.21 -18.90 -8.79
C ASP A 111 8.76 -18.46 -8.53
N ALA A 112 7.84 -18.98 -9.35
CA ALA A 112 6.41 -18.74 -9.18
C ALA A 112 5.84 -19.39 -7.90
N SER A 113 6.52 -20.36 -7.30
CA SER A 113 6.16 -20.97 -6.02
C SER A 113 6.53 -20.07 -4.83
N GLU A 114 7.43 -19.12 -5.01
CA GLU A 114 7.92 -18.25 -3.94
C GLU A 114 7.41 -16.82 -4.04
N MET A 115 7.01 -16.36 -5.23
CA MET A 115 6.59 -14.97 -5.45
C MET A 115 5.51 -14.82 -6.51
N VAL A 116 4.64 -13.84 -6.29
CA VAL A 116 3.71 -13.36 -7.30
C VAL A 116 4.37 -12.25 -8.10
N ARG A 117 4.41 -12.41 -9.43
CA ARG A 117 4.98 -11.42 -10.35
C ARG A 117 3.89 -10.88 -11.28
N TRP A 118 3.89 -9.57 -11.48
CA TRP A 118 3.00 -8.91 -12.42
C TRP A 118 3.67 -7.70 -13.05
N VAL A 119 3.15 -7.28 -14.18
CA VAL A 119 3.51 -6.02 -14.83
C VAL A 119 2.36 -5.05 -14.68
N GLU A 120 2.65 -3.86 -14.22
CA GLU A 120 1.69 -2.75 -14.13
C GLU A 120 2.00 -1.72 -15.20
N VAL A 121 1.03 -1.47 -16.06
CA VAL A 121 1.15 -0.57 -17.21
C VAL A 121 0.49 0.76 -16.87
N PHE A 122 1.26 1.83 -17.01
CA PHE A 122 0.82 3.21 -16.86
C PHE A 122 0.82 3.89 -18.25
N THR A 123 0.29 5.10 -18.35
CA THR A 123 0.21 5.83 -19.61
C THR A 123 1.58 5.93 -20.32
N GLN A 124 2.64 6.26 -19.60
CA GLN A 124 3.98 6.48 -20.18
C GLN A 124 5.05 5.49 -19.70
N SER A 125 4.74 4.60 -18.78
CA SER A 125 5.71 3.68 -18.20
C SER A 125 5.11 2.31 -17.92
N ALA A 126 5.97 1.34 -17.59
CA ALA A 126 5.57 0.06 -17.06
C ALA A 126 6.46 -0.29 -15.85
N ALA A 127 5.87 -0.94 -14.86
CA ALA A 127 6.57 -1.44 -13.69
C ALA A 127 6.49 -2.97 -13.63
N LEU A 128 7.65 -3.61 -13.51
CA LEU A 128 7.75 -5.04 -13.23
C LEU A 128 7.77 -5.20 -11.72
N ASN A 129 6.77 -5.86 -11.19
CA ASN A 129 6.55 -6.02 -9.74
C ASN A 129 6.68 -7.48 -9.34
N ALA A 130 7.24 -7.71 -8.16
CA ALA A 130 7.30 -9.03 -7.52
C ALA A 130 7.05 -8.88 -6.03
N THR A 131 6.20 -9.75 -5.49
CA THR A 131 5.92 -9.83 -4.07
C THR A 131 6.15 -11.25 -3.60
N PRO A 132 6.97 -11.49 -2.57
CA PRO A 132 7.14 -12.82 -2.02
C PRO A 132 5.83 -13.33 -1.41
N LEU A 133 5.55 -14.62 -1.57
CA LEU A 133 4.40 -15.28 -0.94
C LEU A 133 4.59 -15.42 0.58
N SER A 134 5.83 -15.48 1.03
CA SER A 134 6.18 -15.50 2.44
C SER A 134 7.30 -14.49 2.72
N VAL A 135 7.13 -13.70 3.76
CA VAL A 135 8.16 -12.78 4.24
C VAL A 135 9.02 -13.41 5.34
N ALA A 136 8.67 -14.60 5.83
CA ALA A 136 9.29 -15.24 6.98
C ALA A 136 10.82 -15.35 6.89
N SER A 137 11.34 -15.86 5.76
CA SER A 137 12.79 -16.02 5.57
C SER A 137 13.53 -14.68 5.46
N ILE A 138 12.90 -13.67 4.88
CA ILE A 138 13.47 -12.34 4.73
C ILE A 138 13.52 -11.66 6.10
N PHE A 139 12.41 -11.71 6.82
CA PHE A 139 12.26 -11.08 8.12
C PHE A 139 13.16 -11.74 9.18
N ARG A 140 13.22 -13.09 9.20
CA ARG A 140 14.14 -13.84 10.08
C ARG A 140 15.59 -13.40 9.89
N ARG A 141 16.07 -13.29 8.65
CA ARG A 141 17.43 -12.80 8.36
C ARG A 141 17.66 -11.41 8.87
N GLN A 142 16.68 -10.51 8.75
CA GLN A 142 16.78 -9.15 9.24
C GLN A 142 16.83 -9.08 10.77
N VAL A 143 16.01 -9.86 11.45
CA VAL A 143 16.02 -9.96 12.93
C VAL A 143 17.34 -10.55 13.43
N GLN A 144 17.87 -11.57 12.78
CA GLN A 144 19.13 -12.23 13.16
C GLN A 144 20.39 -11.41 12.83
N ALA A 145 20.33 -10.56 11.81
CA ALA A 145 21.45 -9.71 11.43
C ALA A 145 21.70 -8.56 12.41
N ASP A 146 20.74 -8.24 13.26
CA ASP A 146 20.79 -7.09 14.16
C ASP A 146 20.67 -7.55 15.61
N ALA A 147 21.70 -7.34 16.40
CA ALA A 147 21.75 -7.71 17.83
C ALA A 147 20.85 -6.80 18.71
N ARG A 148 19.58 -6.63 18.30
CA ARG A 148 18.58 -5.86 19.04
C ARG A 148 17.50 -6.76 19.60
N ALA A 149 16.86 -6.29 20.68
CA ALA A 149 15.61 -6.86 21.15
C ALA A 149 14.47 -6.36 20.24
N TRP A 150 13.75 -7.28 19.63
CA TRP A 150 12.57 -7.00 18.83
C TRP A 150 11.31 -7.30 19.64
N ILE A 151 10.47 -6.29 19.83
CA ILE A 151 9.22 -6.40 20.58
C ILE A 151 8.06 -6.08 19.64
N PHE A 152 7.16 -7.04 19.44
CA PHE A 152 5.96 -6.91 18.62
C PHE A 152 4.75 -6.85 19.54
N THR A 153 3.94 -5.82 19.38
CA THR A 153 2.72 -5.64 20.17
C THR A 153 1.54 -5.32 19.25
N SER A 154 0.44 -6.02 19.44
CA SER A 154 -0.84 -5.72 18.80
C SER A 154 -1.96 -6.45 19.54
N ALA A 155 -3.18 -5.98 19.37
CA ALA A 155 -4.38 -6.67 19.85
C ALA A 155 -4.72 -7.93 19.04
N THR A 156 -4.08 -8.15 17.87
CA THR A 156 -4.44 -9.18 16.91
C THR A 156 -3.28 -10.10 16.50
N LEU A 157 -2.24 -10.23 17.35
CA LEU A 157 -1.13 -11.16 17.10
C LEU A 157 -1.52 -12.62 17.35
N ALA A 158 -2.50 -12.85 18.21
CA ALA A 158 -2.97 -14.19 18.57
C ALA A 158 -4.44 -14.38 18.19
N VAL A 159 -4.83 -15.62 17.95
CA VAL A 159 -6.21 -16.06 17.90
C VAL A 159 -6.48 -16.84 19.19
N GLY A 160 -7.25 -16.25 20.10
CA GLY A 160 -7.25 -16.69 21.49
C GLY A 160 -5.85 -16.48 22.10
N ASN A 161 -5.21 -17.55 22.55
CA ASN A 161 -3.83 -17.51 23.07
C ASN A 161 -2.82 -18.16 22.12
N ASP A 162 -3.21 -18.43 20.87
CA ASP A 162 -2.34 -19.07 19.89
C ASP A 162 -1.67 -18.02 18.98
N PHE A 163 -0.36 -17.89 19.10
CA PHE A 163 0.50 -17.01 18.30
C PHE A 163 1.12 -17.73 17.08
N SER A 164 0.87 -19.02 16.90
CA SER A 164 1.53 -19.85 15.88
C SER A 164 1.43 -19.27 14.48
N HIS A 165 0.25 -18.75 14.13
CA HIS A 165 0.03 -18.14 12.81
C HIS A 165 0.92 -16.91 12.59
N PHE A 166 0.98 -16.00 13.55
CA PHE A 166 1.84 -14.79 13.47
C PHE A 166 3.32 -15.19 13.41
N CYS A 167 3.76 -16.06 14.31
CA CYS A 167 5.15 -16.51 14.39
C CYS A 167 5.59 -17.19 13.09
N ALA A 168 4.79 -18.09 12.54
CA ALA A 168 5.09 -18.74 11.27
C ALA A 168 5.14 -17.78 10.09
N ARG A 169 4.21 -16.82 10.02
CA ARG A 169 4.18 -15.82 8.94
C ARG A 169 5.36 -14.86 8.99
N MET A 170 5.87 -14.58 10.17
CA MET A 170 7.01 -13.68 10.39
C MET A 170 8.36 -14.42 10.53
N GLY A 171 8.36 -15.76 10.57
CA GLY A 171 9.58 -16.54 10.77
C GLY A 171 10.17 -16.40 12.18
N LEU A 172 9.31 -16.32 13.19
CA LEU A 172 9.64 -16.06 14.60
C LEU A 172 9.26 -17.25 15.50
N GLU A 173 9.55 -18.48 15.06
CA GLU A 173 9.13 -19.70 15.75
C GLU A 173 9.69 -19.84 17.17
N GLU A 174 10.82 -19.20 17.45
CA GLU A 174 11.48 -19.21 18.77
C GLU A 174 11.15 -17.98 19.63
N ALA A 175 10.22 -17.12 19.18
CA ALA A 175 9.86 -15.93 19.92
C ALA A 175 9.14 -16.27 21.25
N GLN A 176 9.47 -15.53 22.31
CA GLN A 176 8.68 -15.56 23.54
C GLN A 176 7.38 -14.82 23.31
N THR A 177 6.27 -15.44 23.68
CA THR A 177 4.92 -14.88 23.51
C THR A 177 4.25 -14.65 24.84
N ALA A 178 3.48 -13.57 24.95
CA ALA A 178 2.68 -13.26 26.13
C ALA A 178 1.37 -12.61 25.70
N SER A 179 0.30 -12.89 26.42
CA SER A 179 -1.01 -12.30 26.24
C SER A 179 -1.51 -11.75 27.58
N TRP A 180 -2.14 -10.60 27.54
CA TRP A 180 -2.79 -9.98 28.69
C TRP A 180 -4.25 -9.75 28.35
N GLU A 181 -5.12 -10.07 29.27
CA GLU A 181 -6.54 -9.81 29.11
C GLU A 181 -6.83 -8.29 29.10
N SER A 182 -7.94 -7.93 28.49
CA SER A 182 -8.40 -6.56 28.49
C SER A 182 -8.79 -6.13 29.91
N PRO A 183 -8.43 -4.90 30.34
CA PRO A 183 -8.91 -4.36 31.62
C PRO A 183 -10.39 -3.96 31.57
N PHE A 184 -11.04 -4.00 30.41
CA PHE A 184 -12.43 -3.61 30.24
C PHE A 184 -13.37 -4.81 30.44
N ASP A 185 -14.41 -4.62 31.26
CA ASP A 185 -15.52 -5.56 31.43
C ASP A 185 -16.53 -5.37 30.28
N PHE A 186 -16.25 -5.99 29.14
CA PHE A 186 -17.08 -5.85 27.94
C PHE A 186 -18.51 -6.35 28.13
N ASP A 187 -18.74 -7.33 28.97
CA ASP A 187 -20.09 -7.86 29.25
C ASP A 187 -20.99 -6.81 29.89
N ARG A 188 -20.39 -5.87 30.62
CA ARG A 188 -21.12 -4.78 31.28
C ARG A 188 -21.02 -3.44 30.58
N GLN A 189 -19.96 -3.22 29.82
CA GLN A 189 -19.61 -1.91 29.26
C GLN A 189 -19.88 -1.80 27.75
N ALA A 190 -20.10 -2.92 27.06
CA ALA A 190 -20.31 -2.94 25.62
C ALA A 190 -21.57 -3.71 25.21
N LEU A 191 -22.21 -3.28 24.13
CA LEU A 191 -23.34 -3.97 23.50
C LEU A 191 -23.05 -4.12 22.01
N ILE A 192 -23.11 -5.35 21.51
CA ILE A 192 -23.04 -5.63 20.08
C ILE A 192 -24.47 -5.73 19.55
N TYR A 193 -24.82 -4.85 18.62
CA TYR A 193 -26.10 -4.86 17.93
C TYR A 193 -25.92 -5.38 16.49
N LEU A 194 -26.51 -6.54 16.22
CA LEU A 194 -26.50 -7.17 14.90
C LEU A 194 -27.92 -7.14 14.32
N PRO A 195 -28.21 -6.18 13.40
CA PRO A 195 -29.50 -6.12 12.73
C PRO A 195 -29.78 -7.38 11.91
N ARG A 196 -31.00 -7.89 11.96
CA ARG A 196 -31.43 -9.01 11.11
C ARG A 196 -31.90 -8.48 9.75
N ASP A 197 -31.95 -9.35 8.76
CA ASP A 197 -32.48 -9.09 7.42
C ASP A 197 -31.82 -7.91 6.70
N MET A 198 -30.51 -7.73 6.91
CA MET A 198 -29.73 -6.73 6.19
C MET A 198 -29.54 -7.16 4.73
N PRO A 199 -29.67 -6.23 3.75
CA PRO A 199 -29.30 -6.52 2.36
C PRO A 199 -27.83 -6.94 2.23
N ASP A 200 -27.51 -7.68 1.17
CA ASP A 200 -26.14 -8.05 0.85
C ASP A 200 -25.22 -6.80 0.83
N PRO A 201 -24.01 -6.87 1.39
CA PRO A 201 -23.06 -5.74 1.41
C PRO A 201 -22.77 -5.14 0.04
N ASN A 202 -22.85 -5.91 -1.03
CA ASN A 202 -22.66 -5.43 -2.40
C ASN A 202 -23.95 -4.85 -3.03
N SER A 203 -25.08 -4.96 -2.34
CA SER A 203 -26.36 -4.42 -2.80
C SER A 203 -26.38 -2.89 -2.73
N PRO A 204 -26.96 -2.19 -3.72
CA PRO A 204 -27.15 -0.75 -3.66
C PRO A 204 -27.97 -0.26 -2.45
N GLN A 205 -28.81 -1.13 -1.89
CA GLN A 205 -29.66 -0.80 -0.73
C GLN A 205 -28.95 -0.96 0.61
N HIS A 206 -27.75 -1.55 0.64
CA HIS A 206 -27.04 -1.87 1.90
C HIS A 206 -26.73 -0.61 2.72
N THR A 207 -26.13 0.41 2.11
CA THR A 207 -25.78 1.67 2.80
C THR A 207 -27.00 2.33 3.43
N ALA A 208 -28.11 2.39 2.69
CA ALA A 208 -29.36 2.96 3.21
C ALA A 208 -29.94 2.14 4.36
N ALA A 209 -29.82 0.81 4.31
CA ALA A 209 -30.25 -0.06 5.40
C ALA A 209 -29.38 0.13 6.66
N VAL A 210 -28.06 0.24 6.51
CA VAL A 210 -27.13 0.54 7.61
C VAL A 210 -27.52 1.86 8.29
N VAL A 211 -27.68 2.93 7.54
CA VAL A 211 -28.06 4.25 8.10
C VAL A 211 -29.42 4.16 8.81
N ARG A 212 -30.41 3.51 8.21
CA ARG A 212 -31.73 3.33 8.83
C ARG A 212 -31.66 2.59 10.18
N CYS A 213 -30.82 1.55 10.27
CA CYS A 213 -30.61 0.80 11.52
C CYS A 213 -29.79 1.59 12.55
N ALA A 214 -28.86 2.42 12.11
CA ALA A 214 -27.99 3.21 12.98
C ALA A 214 -28.73 4.43 13.59
N LEU A 215 -29.64 5.07 12.87
CA LEU A 215 -30.31 6.30 13.32
C LEU A 215 -31.00 6.18 14.69
N PRO A 216 -31.81 5.14 14.99
CA PRO A 216 -32.40 4.97 16.34
C PRO A 216 -31.34 4.85 17.43
N VAL A 217 -30.22 4.17 17.17
CA VAL A 217 -29.12 3.97 18.11
C VAL A 217 -28.40 5.30 18.35
N ILE A 218 -28.08 6.04 17.29
CA ILE A 218 -27.46 7.36 17.37
C ILE A 218 -28.34 8.33 18.17
N ARG A 219 -29.65 8.32 17.94
CA ARG A 219 -30.59 9.14 18.68
C ARG A 219 -30.65 8.77 20.15
N ALA A 220 -30.70 7.46 20.47
CA ALA A 220 -30.71 6.98 21.85
C ALA A 220 -29.40 7.33 22.60
N ALA A 221 -28.27 7.32 21.89
CA ALA A 221 -26.98 7.73 22.41
C ALA A 221 -26.79 9.25 22.51
N GLY A 222 -27.69 10.04 21.95
CA GLY A 222 -27.56 11.51 21.92
C GLY A 222 -26.45 11.98 20.98
N GLY A 223 -26.28 11.37 19.79
CA GLY A 223 -25.16 11.55 18.90
C GLY A 223 -24.00 10.64 19.27
N ARG A 224 -22.81 11.20 19.47
CA ARG A 224 -21.57 10.53 19.96
C ARG A 224 -21.24 9.27 19.17
N ALA A 225 -21.31 9.34 17.85
CA ALA A 225 -21.25 8.19 17.00
C ALA A 225 -20.19 8.32 15.87
N PHE A 226 -19.52 7.20 15.57
CA PHE A 226 -18.77 7.00 14.33
C PHE A 226 -19.53 6.07 13.41
N LEU A 227 -19.68 6.45 12.14
CA LEU A 227 -20.14 5.58 11.07
C LEU A 227 -18.98 5.36 10.10
N LEU A 228 -18.46 4.14 10.04
CA LEU A 228 -17.24 3.80 9.33
C LEU A 228 -17.53 2.87 8.16
N PHE A 229 -17.07 3.25 6.97
CA PHE A 229 -17.33 2.54 5.73
C PHE A 229 -16.05 2.07 5.07
N THR A 230 -16.08 0.93 4.42
CA THR A 230 -14.95 0.36 3.68
C THR A 230 -14.71 1.03 2.33
N SER A 231 -15.68 1.78 1.80
CA SER A 231 -15.55 2.50 0.54
C SER A 231 -15.96 3.97 0.65
N LEU A 232 -15.22 4.84 -0.05
CA LEU A 232 -15.53 6.27 -0.11
C LEU A 232 -16.90 6.56 -0.75
N ARG A 233 -17.37 5.67 -1.63
CA ARG A 233 -18.71 5.79 -2.25
C ARG A 233 -19.80 5.62 -1.19
N ALA A 234 -19.75 4.50 -0.44
CA ALA A 234 -20.73 4.22 0.62
C ALA A 234 -20.68 5.29 1.73
N MET A 235 -19.48 5.76 2.09
CA MET A 235 -19.29 6.82 3.05
C MET A 235 -19.99 8.13 2.63
N ARG A 236 -19.83 8.56 1.36
CA ARG A 236 -20.49 9.78 0.85
C ARG A 236 -22.02 9.63 0.81
N GLU A 237 -22.49 8.48 0.34
CA GLU A 237 -23.91 8.13 0.35
C GLU A 237 -24.49 8.15 1.77
N ALA A 238 -23.82 7.52 2.73
CA ALA A 238 -24.24 7.51 4.13
C ALA A 238 -24.27 8.92 4.74
N ARG A 239 -23.25 9.75 4.47
CA ARG A 239 -23.23 11.16 4.90
C ARG A 239 -24.48 11.92 4.44
N ASP A 240 -24.84 11.77 3.18
CA ASP A 240 -25.98 12.48 2.61
C ASP A 240 -27.29 11.95 3.21
N LEU A 241 -27.44 10.63 3.35
CA LEU A 241 -28.60 10.02 3.99
C LEU A 241 -28.75 10.40 5.48
N VAL A 242 -27.65 10.48 6.22
CA VAL A 242 -27.67 10.92 7.63
C VAL A 242 -28.06 12.41 7.72
N ARG A 243 -27.52 13.25 6.86
CA ARG A 243 -27.87 14.68 6.80
C ARG A 243 -29.36 14.90 6.53
N ASP A 244 -29.89 14.19 5.54
CA ASP A 244 -31.31 14.25 5.18
C ASP A 244 -32.21 13.74 6.32
N ALA A 245 -31.79 12.67 7.00
CA ALA A 245 -32.51 12.13 8.14
C ALA A 245 -32.52 13.14 9.33
N PHE A 246 -31.37 13.74 9.64
CA PHE A 246 -31.28 14.75 10.71
C PHE A 246 -32.18 15.95 10.41
N SER A 247 -32.16 16.45 9.17
CA SER A 247 -33.04 17.55 8.75
C SER A 247 -34.52 17.19 8.86
N ARG A 248 -34.90 16.00 8.43
CA ARG A 248 -36.30 15.51 8.42
C ARG A 248 -36.85 15.26 9.83
N GLU A 249 -36.00 14.77 10.72
CA GLU A 249 -36.36 14.38 12.10
C GLU A 249 -36.10 15.53 13.12
N GLY A 250 -35.57 16.65 12.68
CA GLY A 250 -35.23 17.77 13.56
C GLY A 250 -34.11 17.45 14.57
N LEU A 251 -33.13 16.61 14.17
CA LEU A 251 -32.01 16.22 15.02
C LEU A 251 -30.86 17.22 14.85
N GLU A 252 -30.45 17.86 15.92
CA GLU A 252 -29.40 18.90 15.94
C GLU A 252 -28.00 18.34 16.28
N PHE A 253 -27.67 17.14 15.80
CA PHE A 253 -26.34 16.59 16.00
C PHE A 253 -25.36 17.16 14.95
N PRO A 254 -24.21 17.72 15.38
CA PRO A 254 -23.18 18.13 14.45
C PRO A 254 -22.70 16.95 13.60
N LEU A 255 -22.81 17.06 12.28
CA LEU A 255 -22.37 16.05 11.34
C LEU A 255 -21.00 16.42 10.79
N LEU A 256 -19.99 15.63 11.12
CA LEU A 256 -18.63 15.70 10.59
C LEU A 256 -18.44 14.61 9.54
N ALA A 257 -17.85 14.94 8.41
CA ALA A 257 -17.56 13.94 7.40
C ALA A 257 -16.12 14.02 6.93
N GLN A 258 -15.53 12.86 6.61
CA GLN A 258 -14.23 12.81 5.98
C GLN A 258 -14.24 13.59 4.67
N GLY A 259 -13.36 14.60 4.57
CA GLY A 259 -13.31 15.55 3.47
C GLY A 259 -13.75 16.97 3.84
N ASP A 260 -14.41 17.17 4.99
CA ASP A 260 -14.77 18.50 5.50
C ASP A 260 -13.58 19.22 6.19
N GLY A 261 -12.45 18.52 6.33
CA GLY A 261 -11.21 19.02 6.94
C GLY A 261 -10.15 17.93 6.98
N THR A 262 -9.02 18.21 7.62
CA THR A 262 -8.00 17.18 7.85
C THR A 262 -8.50 16.17 8.87
N ARG A 263 -7.89 14.95 8.86
CA ARG A 263 -8.23 13.91 9.84
C ARG A 263 -8.02 14.39 11.29
N SER A 264 -6.94 15.13 11.52
CA SER A 264 -6.62 15.67 12.84
C SER A 264 -7.69 16.67 13.28
N ASP A 265 -8.04 17.62 12.42
CA ASP A 265 -9.08 18.63 12.74
C ASP A 265 -10.44 17.99 13.10
N LEU A 266 -10.82 16.94 12.35
CA LEU A 266 -12.08 16.25 12.61
C LEU A 266 -12.05 15.50 13.96
N LEU A 267 -10.91 14.88 14.31
CA LEU A 267 -10.72 14.17 15.57
C LEU A 267 -10.63 15.13 16.77
N ASP A 268 -10.08 16.32 16.61
CA ASP A 268 -10.01 17.35 17.65
C ASP A 268 -11.39 18.00 17.89
N ARG A 269 -12.14 18.22 16.81
CA ARG A 269 -13.50 18.80 16.88
C ARG A 269 -14.53 17.83 17.42
N PHE A 270 -14.43 16.54 17.13
CA PHE A 270 -15.43 15.56 17.51
C PHE A 270 -15.73 15.53 19.02
N PRO A 271 -14.74 15.37 19.93
CA PRO A 271 -14.99 15.39 21.36
C PRO A 271 -15.41 16.78 21.86
N SER A 272 -14.93 17.86 21.25
CA SER A 272 -15.27 19.22 21.69
C SER A 272 -16.74 19.57 21.46
N LEU A 273 -17.39 18.96 20.49
CA LEU A 273 -18.82 19.14 20.18
C LEU A 273 -19.74 18.35 21.12
N GLY A 274 -19.23 17.30 21.76
CA GLY A 274 -19.92 16.53 22.81
C GLY A 274 -21.02 15.59 22.33
N ASN A 275 -21.66 15.87 21.18
CA ASN A 275 -22.75 15.08 20.61
C ASN A 275 -22.65 14.90 19.09
N ALA A 276 -21.45 15.02 18.54
CA ALA A 276 -21.24 14.92 17.11
C ALA A 276 -21.42 13.49 16.57
N VAL A 277 -21.73 13.42 15.28
CA VAL A 277 -21.68 12.20 14.49
C VAL A 277 -20.62 12.36 13.41
N LEU A 278 -19.68 11.41 13.33
CA LEU A 278 -18.62 11.42 12.33
C LEU A 278 -18.84 10.29 11.33
N VAL A 279 -18.84 10.63 10.04
CA VAL A 279 -18.90 9.68 8.94
C VAL A 279 -17.52 9.59 8.27
N GLY A 280 -16.89 8.44 8.32
CA GLY A 280 -15.54 8.24 7.86
C GLY A 280 -15.34 6.92 7.11
N SER A 281 -14.11 6.75 6.61
CA SER A 281 -13.68 5.52 5.98
C SER A 281 -12.62 4.81 6.84
N HIS A 282 -11.96 3.81 6.26
CA HIS A 282 -10.90 3.01 6.88
C HIS A 282 -9.86 3.83 7.67
N SER A 283 -9.57 5.07 7.26
CA SER A 283 -8.61 5.94 7.97
C SER A 283 -9.02 6.32 9.39
N PHE A 284 -10.29 6.15 9.76
CA PHE A 284 -10.81 6.38 11.11
C PHE A 284 -11.04 5.09 11.89
N TRP A 285 -10.75 3.92 11.30
CA TRP A 285 -10.91 2.63 11.95
C TRP A 285 -9.77 2.32 12.94
N GLU A 286 -8.56 2.75 12.60
CA GLU A 286 -7.36 2.51 13.40
C GLU A 286 -6.64 3.81 13.76
N GLY A 287 -5.90 3.80 14.88
CA GLY A 287 -5.12 4.94 15.32
C GLY A 287 -5.96 6.14 15.74
N VAL A 288 -7.15 5.89 16.27
CA VAL A 288 -8.05 6.88 16.85
C VAL A 288 -8.24 6.55 18.34
N ASP A 289 -7.99 7.53 19.18
CA ASP A 289 -8.26 7.45 20.63
C ASP A 289 -9.24 8.58 21.00
N VAL A 290 -10.47 8.21 21.31
CA VAL A 290 -11.51 9.13 21.82
C VAL A 290 -11.84 8.73 23.24
N ARG A 291 -11.38 9.51 24.19
CA ARG A 291 -11.54 9.22 25.61
C ARG A 291 -12.90 9.62 26.16
N GLY A 292 -13.37 8.83 27.13
CA GLY A 292 -14.58 9.12 27.90
C GLY A 292 -15.86 8.97 27.08
N ASP A 293 -16.87 9.76 27.46
CA ASP A 293 -18.23 9.65 26.93
C ASP A 293 -18.44 10.29 25.53
N ALA A 294 -17.39 10.83 24.93
CA ALA A 294 -17.50 11.53 23.66
C ALA A 294 -17.81 10.58 22.47
N LEU A 295 -17.47 9.30 22.58
CA LEU A 295 -17.79 8.27 21.59
C LEU A 295 -18.48 7.08 22.30
N SER A 296 -19.74 6.85 21.94
CA SER A 296 -20.55 5.77 22.53
C SER A 296 -21.03 4.76 21.50
N VAL A 297 -21.05 5.11 20.22
CA VAL A 297 -21.55 4.27 19.13
C VAL A 297 -20.53 4.16 18.01
N VAL A 298 -20.24 2.95 17.58
CA VAL A 298 -19.42 2.67 16.37
C VAL A 298 -20.19 1.74 15.45
N VAL A 299 -20.37 2.14 14.19
CA VAL A 299 -21.09 1.39 13.14
C VAL A 299 -20.16 1.11 11.98
#